data_7b36ecc170f0c72e9674c12bc643db7a
#
_entry.id   7b36ecc170f0c72e9674c12bc643db7a
#
_cell.length_a   1.000
_cell.length_b   1.000
_cell.length_c   1.000
_cell.angle_alpha   90.00
_cell.angle_beta   90.00
_cell.angle_gamma   90.00
#
_symmetry.space_group_name_H-M   'P 1'
#
loop_
_entity.id
_entity.type
_entity.pdbx_description
1 polymer ?
#
loop_
_entity_poly.entity_id
_entity_poly.type
_entity_poly.pdbx_seq_one_letter_code
_entity_poly.pdbx_strand_id
1 'polypeptide(L)'
;MISHNNLFEDLIIAQSIQEGNNFWQFREKLTEAQKLDGKLLGFDISIPLSSLEIFFQKSKFLINNIVPGIKFHTFGHLGDSNIHYNLIEPDNFKGNFFDCENDIKKIINSLLVEYHGSISAEHGIGILKKDDFYKTKSKEEIIIMKKIKNLFDPNNILNNKKIFD
;
A
#
# COMPACT_ATOMS: atom_id res chain seq x y z
N MET A 1 30.97 3.12 -6.18
CA MET A 1 30.99 3.13 -7.66
C MET A 1 29.60 2.79 -8.14
N ILE A 2 28.82 3.78 -8.56
CA ILE A 2 27.53 3.57 -9.22
C ILE A 2 27.88 3.46 -10.70
N SER A 3 27.80 2.24 -11.25
CA SER A 3 28.32 1.92 -12.57
C SER A 3 27.25 2.03 -13.67
N HIS A 4 27.58 2.69 -14.70
CA HIS A 4 27.47 2.47 -16.16
C HIS A 4 26.16 2.00 -16.83
N ASN A 5 25.06 1.79 -16.15
CA ASN A 5 23.76 1.62 -16.81
C ASN A 5 23.00 2.91 -16.56
N ASN A 6 22.69 3.69 -17.56
CA ASN A 6 21.91 4.95 -17.54
C ASN A 6 20.58 4.84 -16.74
N LEU A 7 20.68 4.39 -15.48
CA LEU A 7 19.55 4.25 -14.55
C LEU A 7 19.13 5.59 -13.95
N PHE A 8 19.94 6.63 -14.13
CA PHE A 8 19.68 7.97 -13.63
C PHE A 8 19.88 8.98 -14.74
N GLU A 9 18.92 9.85 -14.93
CA GLU A 9 19.01 10.99 -15.84
C GLU A 9 19.75 12.15 -15.17
N ASP A 10 19.61 12.28 -13.84
CA ASP A 10 20.27 13.29 -13.02
C ASP A 10 20.47 12.80 -11.59
N LEU A 11 21.45 13.35 -10.90
CA LEU A 11 21.78 13.04 -9.51
C LEU A 11 22.19 14.33 -8.77
N ILE A 12 21.52 14.61 -7.66
CA ILE A 12 21.85 15.73 -6.79
C ILE A 12 22.31 15.17 -5.45
N ILE A 13 23.48 15.65 -4.99
CA ILE A 13 24.03 15.31 -3.67
C ILE A 13 23.98 16.56 -2.81
N ALA A 14 23.34 16.46 -1.64
CA ALA A 14 23.30 17.56 -0.68
C ALA A 14 24.72 17.98 -0.27
N GLN A 15 25.02 19.28 -0.38
CA GLN A 15 26.33 19.87 -0.05
C GLN A 15 26.37 20.41 1.39
N SER A 16 25.22 20.40 2.08
CA SER A 16 25.08 20.83 3.48
C SER A 16 23.99 20.06 4.20
N ILE A 17 24.03 20.08 5.54
CA ILE A 17 22.96 19.50 6.37
C ILE A 17 21.62 20.16 6.06
N GLN A 18 21.60 21.46 5.80
CA GLN A 18 20.37 22.20 5.47
C GLN A 18 19.77 21.71 4.15
N GLU A 19 20.58 21.49 3.11
CA GLU A 19 20.08 20.91 1.85
C GLU A 19 19.57 19.50 2.04
N GLY A 20 20.27 18.67 2.80
CA GLY A 20 19.80 17.33 3.14
C GLY A 20 18.42 17.36 3.84
N ASN A 21 18.25 18.24 4.81
CA ASN A 21 16.97 18.45 5.48
C ASN A 21 15.88 18.93 4.51
N ASN A 22 16.22 19.82 3.58
CA ASN A 22 15.26 20.28 2.57
C ASN A 22 14.83 19.14 1.65
N PHE A 23 15.75 18.24 1.22
CA PHE A 23 15.40 17.07 0.42
C PHE A 23 14.48 16.11 1.18
N TRP A 24 14.74 15.87 2.47
CA TRP A 24 13.84 15.08 3.32
C TRP A 24 12.46 15.71 3.46
N GLN A 25 12.35 17.01 3.55
CA GLN A 25 11.05 17.68 3.59
C GLN A 25 10.20 17.43 2.33
N PHE A 26 10.79 17.32 1.14
CA PHE A 26 10.04 16.92 -0.05
C PHE A 26 9.42 15.53 0.14
N ARG A 27 10.18 14.57 0.66
CA ARG A 27 9.69 13.22 0.93
C ARG A 27 8.58 13.20 1.99
N GLU A 28 8.75 13.93 3.07
CA GLU A 28 7.80 13.97 4.19
C GLU A 28 6.46 14.64 3.80
N LYS A 29 6.52 15.69 2.99
CA LYS A 29 5.33 16.43 2.54
C LYS A 29 4.51 15.71 1.46
N LEU A 30 4.97 14.61 0.90
CA LEU A 30 4.21 13.86 -0.11
C LEU A 30 2.82 13.44 0.39
N THR A 31 2.72 13.04 1.65
CA THR A 31 1.45 12.62 2.27
C THR A 31 0.42 13.75 2.36
N GLU A 32 0.88 14.99 2.55
CA GLU A 32 0.00 16.16 2.58
C GLU A 32 -0.31 16.68 1.17
N ALA A 33 0.71 16.73 0.32
CA ALA A 33 0.59 17.28 -1.03
C ALA A 33 -0.43 16.51 -1.89
N GLN A 34 -0.45 15.19 -1.81
CA GLN A 34 -1.39 14.37 -2.57
C GLN A 34 -2.87 14.64 -2.24
N LYS A 35 -3.18 15.11 -1.02
CA LYS A 35 -4.55 15.47 -0.63
C LYS A 35 -5.10 16.68 -1.38
N LEU A 36 -4.21 17.49 -1.95
CA LEU A 36 -4.57 18.65 -2.75
C LEU A 36 -4.91 18.30 -4.21
N ASP A 37 -4.59 17.08 -4.65
CA ASP A 37 -4.75 16.65 -6.05
C ASP A 37 -6.09 15.94 -6.31
N GLY A 38 -6.92 15.72 -5.29
CA GLY A 38 -8.24 15.13 -5.43
C GLY A 38 -8.62 14.18 -4.29
N LYS A 39 -9.78 13.50 -4.44
CA LYS A 39 -10.17 12.45 -3.50
C LYS A 39 -9.21 11.27 -3.61
N LEU A 40 -8.87 10.68 -2.46
CA LEU A 40 -7.82 9.68 -2.35
C LEU A 40 -8.37 8.36 -1.82
N LEU A 41 -8.02 7.25 -2.49
CA LEU A 41 -8.11 5.88 -1.99
C LEU A 41 -6.70 5.40 -1.67
N GLY A 42 -6.39 5.19 -0.39
CA GLY A 42 -5.06 4.82 0.09
C GLY A 42 -4.98 3.36 0.48
N PHE A 43 -3.95 2.67 -0.01
CA PHE A 43 -3.63 1.29 0.33
C PHE A 43 -2.21 1.24 0.92
N ASP A 44 -2.12 0.69 2.13
CA ASP A 44 -0.88 0.39 2.83
C ASP A 44 -0.58 -1.09 2.61
N ILE A 45 0.32 -1.38 1.66
CA ILE A 45 0.60 -2.74 1.18
C ILE A 45 2.10 -3.05 1.22
N SER A 46 2.44 -4.32 1.23
CA SER A 46 3.82 -4.74 0.94
C SER A 46 3.87 -5.74 -0.21
N ILE A 47 4.93 -5.65 -1.01
CA ILE A 47 5.17 -6.50 -2.17
C ILE A 47 6.65 -6.88 -2.21
N PRO A 48 7.00 -8.17 -2.42
CA PRO A 48 8.40 -8.54 -2.67
C PRO A 48 9.00 -7.69 -3.79
N LEU A 49 10.20 -7.14 -3.60
CA LEU A 49 10.82 -6.23 -4.55
C LEU A 49 10.93 -6.81 -5.95
N SER A 50 11.16 -8.12 -6.06
CA SER A 50 11.22 -8.84 -7.35
C SER A 50 9.91 -8.82 -8.13
N SER A 51 8.78 -8.59 -7.45
CA SER A 51 7.45 -8.56 -8.05
C SER A 51 6.87 -7.16 -8.19
N LEU A 52 7.57 -6.13 -7.69
CA LEU A 52 7.05 -4.78 -7.58
C LEU A 52 6.69 -4.18 -8.95
N GLU A 53 7.57 -4.31 -9.93
CA GLU A 53 7.35 -3.78 -11.28
C GLU A 53 6.13 -4.40 -11.95
N ILE A 54 6.05 -5.74 -11.96
CA ILE A 54 4.93 -6.44 -12.59
C ILE A 54 3.61 -6.17 -11.87
N PHE A 55 3.62 -6.03 -10.55
CA PHE A 55 2.46 -5.62 -9.77
C PHE A 55 1.97 -4.24 -10.21
N PHE A 56 2.87 -3.24 -10.32
CA PHE A 56 2.48 -1.91 -10.77
C PHE A 56 1.92 -1.90 -12.19
N GLN A 57 2.54 -2.60 -13.12
CA GLN A 57 2.06 -2.69 -14.49
C GLN A 57 0.65 -3.29 -14.57
N LYS A 58 0.43 -4.45 -13.92
CA LYS A 58 -0.87 -5.12 -13.91
C LYS A 58 -1.94 -4.32 -13.18
N SER A 59 -1.64 -3.81 -11.98
CA SER A 59 -2.61 -3.04 -11.19
C SER A 59 -3.04 -1.77 -11.91
N LYS A 60 -2.08 -1.02 -12.48
CA LYS A 60 -2.38 0.17 -13.29
C LYS A 60 -3.29 -0.14 -14.48
N PHE A 61 -2.99 -1.21 -15.21
CA PHE A 61 -3.81 -1.64 -16.34
C PHE A 61 -5.24 -2.00 -15.91
N LEU A 62 -5.39 -2.85 -14.89
CA LEU A 62 -6.70 -3.31 -14.43
C LEU A 62 -7.53 -2.20 -13.81
N ILE A 63 -6.92 -1.36 -12.98
CA ILE A 63 -7.61 -0.26 -12.31
C ILE A 63 -8.01 0.84 -13.32
N ASN A 64 -7.16 1.14 -14.30
CA ASN A 64 -7.49 2.11 -15.34
C ASN A 64 -8.67 1.67 -16.24
N ASN A 65 -8.93 0.37 -16.36
CA ASN A 65 -10.12 -0.15 -17.03
C ASN A 65 -11.42 0.12 -16.25
N ILE A 66 -11.34 0.25 -14.92
CA ILE A 66 -12.48 0.60 -14.06
C ILE A 66 -12.64 2.12 -13.98
N VAL A 67 -11.52 2.83 -13.77
CA VAL A 67 -11.48 4.28 -13.62
C VAL A 67 -10.47 4.86 -14.61
N PRO A 68 -10.88 5.14 -15.85
CA PRO A 68 -9.99 5.73 -16.84
C PRO A 68 -9.42 7.08 -16.39
N GLY A 69 -8.11 7.25 -16.53
CA GLY A 69 -7.42 8.48 -16.15
C GLY A 69 -7.11 8.61 -14.66
N ILE A 70 -7.32 7.55 -13.85
CA ILE A 70 -6.95 7.54 -12.44
C ILE A 70 -5.46 7.85 -12.26
N LYS A 71 -5.12 8.69 -11.27
CA LYS A 71 -3.74 9.06 -10.98
C LYS A 71 -3.18 8.13 -9.90
N PHE A 72 -1.91 7.76 -10.04
CA PHE A 72 -1.21 6.84 -9.13
C PHE A 72 -0.10 7.60 -8.40
N HIS A 73 -0.29 7.82 -7.10
CA HIS A 73 0.71 8.41 -6.23
C HIS A 73 1.28 7.32 -5.32
N THR A 74 2.46 6.84 -5.65
CA THR A 74 3.08 5.71 -4.96
C THR A 74 4.40 6.13 -4.34
N PHE A 75 4.54 5.89 -3.05
CA PHE A 75 5.77 6.10 -2.29
C PHE A 75 5.86 5.11 -1.14
N GLY A 76 7.00 5.01 -0.50
CA GLY A 76 7.16 4.05 0.60
C GLY A 76 8.61 3.85 1.00
N HIS A 77 8.87 2.73 1.64
CA HIS A 77 10.20 2.32 2.09
C HIS A 77 10.62 1.08 1.30
N LEU A 78 11.50 1.28 0.32
CA LEU A 78 11.91 0.21 -0.58
C LEU A 78 12.61 -0.95 0.16
N GLY A 79 13.35 -0.63 1.24
CA GLY A 79 14.14 -1.60 1.99
C GLY A 79 13.33 -2.65 2.74
N ASP A 80 12.10 -2.35 3.12
CA ASP A 80 11.17 -3.26 3.81
C ASP A 80 9.92 -3.60 2.99
N SER A 81 9.94 -3.24 1.70
CA SER A 81 8.84 -3.48 0.76
C SER A 81 7.52 -2.79 1.13
N ASN A 82 7.55 -1.77 1.98
CA ASN A 82 6.38 -1.00 2.40
C ASN A 82 6.02 0.01 1.31
N ILE A 83 4.78 -0.06 0.82
CA ILE A 83 4.27 0.76 -0.27
C ILE A 83 2.94 1.42 0.15
N HIS A 84 2.92 2.74 0.16
CA HIS A 84 1.71 3.53 0.16
C HIS A 84 1.24 3.67 -1.30
N TYR A 85 0.29 2.83 -1.67
CA TYR A 85 -0.26 2.76 -3.02
C TYR A 85 -1.54 3.58 -3.06
N ASN A 86 -1.39 4.86 -3.41
CA ASN A 86 -2.47 5.84 -3.36
C ASN A 86 -3.01 6.12 -4.76
N LEU A 87 -4.32 6.14 -4.85
CA LEU A 87 -5.09 6.35 -6.06
C LEU A 87 -5.88 7.65 -5.91
N ILE A 88 -5.70 8.58 -6.83
CA ILE A 88 -6.35 9.89 -6.82
C ILE A 88 -7.42 9.94 -7.91
N GLU A 89 -8.56 10.52 -7.55
CA GLU A 89 -9.67 10.78 -8.47
C GLU A 89 -9.18 11.50 -9.73
N PRO A 90 -9.57 11.03 -10.94
CA PRO A 90 -9.24 11.72 -12.18
C PRO A 90 -9.89 13.10 -12.24
N ASP A 91 -9.26 14.03 -12.96
CA ASP A 91 -9.88 15.30 -13.25
C ASP A 91 -11.20 15.07 -14.03
N ASN A 92 -12.26 15.78 -13.65
CA ASN A 92 -13.60 15.66 -14.24
C ASN A 92 -14.25 14.26 -14.10
N PHE A 93 -13.90 13.48 -13.09
CA PHE A 93 -14.57 12.20 -12.80
C PHE A 93 -16.07 12.42 -12.57
N LYS A 94 -16.90 11.59 -13.21
CA LYS A 94 -18.36 11.68 -13.08
C LYS A 94 -18.86 10.66 -12.07
N GLY A 95 -19.53 11.11 -11.03
CA GLY A 95 -20.06 10.28 -9.95
C GLY A 95 -19.27 10.41 -8.66
N ASN A 96 -19.43 9.43 -7.76
CA ASN A 96 -18.69 9.38 -6.53
C ASN A 96 -17.52 8.41 -6.67
N PHE A 97 -16.29 8.91 -6.56
CA PHE A 97 -15.08 8.11 -6.72
C PHE A 97 -14.99 6.94 -5.74
N PHE A 98 -15.51 7.11 -4.52
CA PHE A 98 -15.50 6.06 -3.51
C PHE A 98 -16.39 4.86 -3.84
N ASP A 99 -17.33 4.99 -4.79
CA ASP A 99 -18.14 3.84 -5.24
C ASP A 99 -17.30 2.80 -5.98
N CYS A 100 -16.13 3.19 -6.51
CA CYS A 100 -15.18 2.30 -7.17
C CYS A 100 -14.25 1.56 -6.17
N GLU A 101 -14.23 1.95 -4.89
CA GLU A 101 -13.29 1.44 -3.88
C GLU A 101 -13.30 -0.08 -3.78
N ASN A 102 -14.47 -0.68 -3.68
CA ASN A 102 -14.60 -2.13 -3.50
C ASN A 102 -14.05 -2.93 -4.69
N ASP A 103 -14.23 -2.46 -5.91
CA ASP A 103 -13.74 -3.16 -7.09
C ASP A 103 -12.24 -2.96 -7.28
N ILE A 104 -11.73 -1.77 -7.02
CA ILE A 104 -10.30 -1.50 -6.95
C ILE A 104 -9.63 -2.38 -5.88
N LYS A 105 -10.22 -2.45 -4.69
CA LYS A 105 -9.72 -3.26 -3.57
C LYS A 105 -9.66 -4.75 -3.91
N LYS A 106 -10.66 -5.29 -4.60
CA LYS A 106 -10.63 -6.69 -5.09
C LYS A 106 -9.46 -6.95 -6.03
N ILE A 107 -9.20 -6.03 -6.96
CA ILE A 107 -8.04 -6.13 -7.88
C ILE A 107 -6.75 -6.15 -7.08
N ILE A 108 -6.55 -5.17 -6.20
CA ILE A 108 -5.33 -5.07 -5.40
C ILE A 108 -5.14 -6.32 -4.56
N ASN A 109 -6.17 -6.79 -3.84
CA ASN A 109 -6.09 -7.96 -2.98
C ASN A 109 -5.78 -9.24 -3.78
N SER A 110 -6.36 -9.41 -4.98
CA SER A 110 -6.05 -10.57 -5.83
C SER A 110 -4.60 -10.57 -6.32
N LEU A 111 -4.07 -9.40 -6.69
CA LEU A 111 -2.68 -9.26 -7.08
C LEU A 111 -1.73 -9.45 -5.89
N LEU A 112 -2.11 -8.99 -4.69
CA LEU A 112 -1.32 -9.24 -3.48
C LEU A 112 -1.20 -10.74 -3.17
N VAL A 113 -2.28 -11.50 -3.34
CA VAL A 113 -2.22 -12.97 -3.20
C VAL A 113 -1.34 -13.58 -4.29
N GLU A 114 -1.50 -13.18 -5.55
CA GLU A 114 -0.72 -13.68 -6.70
C GLU A 114 0.79 -13.45 -6.49
N TYR A 115 1.17 -12.30 -5.96
CA TYR A 115 2.58 -11.92 -5.79
C TYR A 115 3.11 -12.05 -4.36
N HIS A 116 2.42 -12.78 -3.49
CA HIS A 116 2.82 -13.02 -2.10
C HIS A 116 3.04 -11.74 -1.29
N GLY A 117 2.23 -10.71 -1.58
CA GLY A 117 2.22 -9.45 -0.84
C GLY A 117 1.35 -9.49 0.41
N SER A 118 1.26 -8.35 1.09
CA SER A 118 0.40 -8.15 2.26
C SER A 118 -0.53 -6.96 2.08
N ILE A 119 -1.76 -7.11 2.57
CA ILE A 119 -2.78 -6.04 2.58
C ILE A 119 -2.52 -4.95 3.63
N SER A 120 -1.51 -5.14 4.47
CA SER A 120 -1.04 -4.13 5.41
C SER A 120 0.45 -4.28 5.62
N ALA A 121 1.20 -3.22 5.32
CA ALA A 121 2.63 -3.15 5.56
C ALA A 121 2.92 -2.71 7.00
N GLU A 122 2.31 -1.60 7.46
CA GLU A 122 2.59 -1.00 8.78
C GLU A 122 1.35 -0.61 9.58
N HIS A 123 0.20 -0.33 8.95
CA HIS A 123 -0.98 0.18 9.66
C HIS A 123 -1.73 -0.91 10.45
N GLY A 124 -1.50 -2.19 10.17
CA GLY A 124 -2.21 -3.30 10.78
C GLY A 124 -3.58 -3.57 10.16
N ILE A 125 -4.23 -4.62 10.62
CA ILE A 125 -5.50 -5.13 10.08
C ILE A 125 -6.68 -4.45 10.76
N GLY A 126 -6.71 -4.43 12.09
CA GLY A 126 -7.80 -3.87 12.87
C GLY A 126 -9.16 -4.50 12.54
N ILE A 127 -10.21 -3.68 12.53
CA ILE A 127 -11.57 -4.09 12.10
C ILE A 127 -11.72 -3.90 10.59
N LEU A 128 -11.19 -2.81 10.04
CA LEU A 128 -11.48 -2.38 8.66
C LEU A 128 -10.96 -3.34 7.59
N LYS A 129 -9.83 -4.00 7.85
CA LYS A 129 -9.23 -4.96 6.92
C LYS A 129 -9.51 -6.42 7.29
N LYS A 130 -10.36 -6.68 8.28
CA LYS A 130 -10.61 -8.03 8.81
C LYS A 130 -11.11 -9.00 7.75
N ASP A 131 -12.12 -8.62 6.97
CA ASP A 131 -12.69 -9.48 5.93
C ASP A 131 -11.68 -9.79 4.82
N ASP A 132 -10.86 -8.81 4.45
CA ASP A 132 -9.81 -8.98 3.44
C ASP A 132 -8.66 -9.85 3.97
N PHE A 133 -8.33 -9.70 5.24
CA PHE A 133 -7.35 -10.56 5.92
C PHE A 133 -7.74 -12.05 5.82
N TYR A 134 -9.01 -12.39 6.11
CA TYR A 134 -9.50 -13.77 6.00
C TYR A 134 -9.51 -14.29 4.56
N LYS A 135 -9.63 -13.42 3.55
CA LYS A 135 -9.57 -13.79 2.12
C LYS A 135 -8.15 -13.97 1.60
N THR A 136 -7.18 -13.28 2.20
CA THR A 136 -5.79 -13.27 1.72
C THR A 136 -4.87 -14.23 2.48
N LYS A 137 -5.30 -14.75 3.65
CA LYS A 137 -4.53 -15.67 4.47
C LYS A 137 -5.01 -17.12 4.33
N SER A 138 -4.08 -18.07 4.38
CA SER A 138 -4.43 -19.49 4.43
C SER A 138 -5.14 -19.84 5.75
N LYS A 139 -5.90 -20.94 5.73
CA LYS A 139 -6.59 -21.43 6.93
C LYS A 139 -5.57 -21.82 8.01
N GLU A 140 -4.43 -22.36 7.63
CA GLU A 140 -3.34 -22.79 8.50
C GLU A 140 -2.71 -21.60 9.22
N GLU A 141 -2.42 -20.50 8.49
CA GLU A 141 -1.92 -19.26 9.09
C GLU A 141 -2.91 -18.72 10.14
N ILE A 142 -4.19 -18.65 9.79
CA ILE A 142 -5.23 -18.16 10.71
C ILE A 142 -5.33 -19.02 11.96
N ILE A 143 -5.26 -20.36 11.83
CA ILE A 143 -5.28 -21.27 12.98
C ILE A 143 -4.07 -21.02 13.89
N ILE A 144 -2.88 -20.88 13.33
CA ILE A 144 -1.66 -20.61 14.10
C ILE A 144 -1.76 -19.28 14.83
N MET A 145 -2.17 -18.22 14.12
CA MET A 145 -2.34 -16.88 14.69
C MET A 145 -3.36 -16.88 15.86
N LYS A 146 -4.49 -17.59 15.71
CA LYS A 146 -5.47 -17.75 16.79
C LYS A 146 -4.89 -18.49 18.00
N LYS A 147 -4.09 -19.53 17.78
CA LYS A 147 -3.41 -20.25 18.88
C LYS A 147 -2.44 -19.33 19.63
N ILE A 148 -1.66 -18.52 18.90
CA ILE A 148 -0.75 -17.53 19.49
C ILE A 148 -1.55 -16.50 20.30
N LYS A 149 -2.61 -15.95 19.73
CA LYS A 149 -3.51 -15.02 20.45
C LYS A 149 -4.02 -15.62 21.76
N ASN A 150 -4.54 -16.86 21.72
CA ASN A 150 -5.07 -17.54 22.91
C ASN A 150 -4.02 -17.86 23.95
N LEU A 151 -2.76 -18.08 23.54
CA LEU A 151 -1.65 -18.32 24.47
C LEU A 151 -1.37 -17.09 25.33
N PHE A 152 -1.39 -15.89 24.73
CA PHE A 152 -1.10 -14.64 25.42
C PHE A 152 -2.34 -13.99 26.06
N ASP A 153 -3.52 -14.27 25.53
CA ASP A 153 -4.77 -13.66 25.99
C ASP A 153 -5.89 -14.70 26.07
N PRO A 154 -5.80 -15.66 27.01
CA PRO A 154 -6.76 -16.75 27.13
C PRO A 154 -8.18 -16.28 27.48
N ASN A 155 -8.30 -15.11 28.10
CA ASN A 155 -9.58 -14.51 28.45
C ASN A 155 -10.13 -13.56 27.39
N ASN A 156 -9.42 -13.39 26.27
CA ASN A 156 -9.79 -12.54 25.14
C ASN A 156 -10.21 -11.11 25.52
N ILE A 157 -9.43 -10.49 26.42
CA ILE A 157 -9.67 -9.12 26.90
C ILE A 157 -8.87 -8.06 26.10
N LEU A 158 -7.81 -8.46 25.40
CA LEU A 158 -6.97 -7.55 24.61
C LEU A 158 -7.47 -7.47 23.18
N ASN A 159 -7.78 -6.27 22.70
CA ASN A 159 -8.24 -6.02 21.32
C ASN A 159 -9.34 -7.00 20.85
N ASN A 160 -10.32 -7.24 21.70
CA ASN A 160 -11.40 -8.16 21.43
C ASN A 160 -12.09 -7.82 20.08
N LYS A 161 -12.35 -8.85 19.27
CA LYS A 161 -13.03 -8.75 17.96
C LYS A 161 -12.33 -7.87 16.90
N LYS A 162 -11.06 -7.49 17.09
CA LYS A 162 -10.35 -6.67 16.11
C LYS A 162 -9.93 -7.48 14.87
N ILE A 163 -9.09 -8.49 15.04
CA ILE A 163 -8.61 -9.36 13.96
C ILE A 163 -9.36 -10.70 14.01
N PHE A 164 -9.49 -11.27 15.19
CA PHE A 164 -10.17 -12.55 15.43
C PHE A 164 -11.46 -12.35 16.23
N ASP A 165 -12.44 -13.21 15.98
CA ASP A 165 -13.65 -13.38 16.80
C ASP A 165 -13.38 -14.30 17.96
#